data_d2a6432f4adf864fbb1c6fcb56ccca34
#
_entry.id   d2a6432f4adf864fbb1c6fcb56ccca34
#
_cell.length_a   1.000
_cell.length_b   1.000
_cell.length_c   1.000
_cell.angle_alpha   90.00
_cell.angle_beta   90.00
_cell.angle_gamma   90.00
#
_symmetry.space_group_name_H-M   'P 1'
#
loop_
_entity.id
_entity.type
_entity.pdbx_description
1 polymer ?
#
loop_
_entity_poly.entity_id
_entity_poly.type
_entity_poly.pdbx_seq_one_letter_code
_entity_poly.pdbx_strand_id
1 'polypeptide(L)'
;MDEYKHHLRRLAVHDEALLEAIASDGSAFRGLIDERTAALVRVAATIAVDAAPHSFQHAVALALAAGATSDEIVASLEAVTPVTGAARVVQCAPKVALALGYDVDAALERRDP
;
A
#
# COMPACT_ATOMS: atom_id res chain seq x y z
N MET A 1 29.03 -14.02 0.53
CA MET A 1 27.88 -13.65 -0.31
C MET A 1 27.20 -12.45 0.30
N ASP A 2 26.81 -11.51 -0.52
CA ASP A 2 26.07 -10.34 -0.07
C ASP A 2 24.73 -10.76 0.53
N GLU A 3 24.31 -10.11 1.60
CA GLU A 3 23.11 -10.48 2.32
C GLU A 3 21.85 -10.45 1.46
N TYR A 4 21.72 -9.44 0.58
CA TYR A 4 20.55 -9.34 -0.27
C TYR A 4 20.45 -10.53 -1.24
N LYS A 5 21.58 -11.04 -1.72
CA LYS A 5 21.60 -12.21 -2.62
C LYS A 5 21.14 -13.46 -1.90
N HIS A 6 21.62 -13.65 -0.66
CA HIS A 6 21.19 -14.77 0.16
C HIS A 6 19.68 -14.71 0.40
N HIS A 7 19.17 -13.54 0.75
CA HIS A 7 17.77 -13.34 1.01
C HIS A 7 16.90 -13.58 -0.25
N LEU A 8 17.34 -13.05 -1.39
CA LEU A 8 16.65 -13.28 -2.67
C LEU A 8 16.58 -14.77 -3.02
N ARG A 9 17.66 -15.50 -2.76
CA ARG A 9 17.67 -16.95 -3.03
C ARG A 9 16.66 -17.69 -2.18
N ARG A 10 16.55 -17.34 -0.91
CA ARG A 10 15.54 -17.93 -0.03
C ARG A 10 14.13 -17.66 -0.52
N LEU A 11 13.86 -16.42 -0.92
CA LEU A 11 12.55 -16.05 -1.48
C LEU A 11 12.28 -16.81 -2.78
N ALA A 12 13.28 -16.87 -3.67
CA ALA A 12 13.11 -17.49 -4.99
C ALA A 12 12.88 -19.00 -4.93
N VAL A 13 13.44 -19.68 -3.93
CA VAL A 13 13.26 -21.14 -3.77
C VAL A 13 12.06 -21.49 -2.87
N HIS A 14 11.22 -20.52 -2.55
CA HIS A 14 10.04 -20.73 -1.72
C HIS A 14 10.40 -21.26 -0.32
N ASP A 15 11.28 -20.54 0.38
CA ASP A 15 11.60 -20.88 1.77
C ASP A 15 10.35 -20.65 2.62
N GLU A 16 9.69 -21.71 3.02
CA GLU A 16 8.40 -21.62 3.72
C GLU A 16 8.50 -20.88 5.05
N ALA A 17 9.56 -21.09 5.81
CA ALA A 17 9.73 -20.43 7.10
C ALA A 17 9.83 -18.92 6.93
N LEU A 18 10.59 -18.47 5.92
CA LEU A 18 10.74 -17.05 5.63
C LEU A 18 9.43 -16.44 5.15
N LEU A 19 8.76 -17.10 4.20
CA LEU A 19 7.49 -16.61 3.65
C LEU A 19 6.40 -16.54 4.70
N GLU A 20 6.35 -17.54 5.61
CA GLU A 20 5.39 -17.55 6.70
C GLU A 20 5.63 -16.40 7.68
N ALA A 21 6.89 -16.12 7.99
CA ALA A 21 7.24 -14.99 8.85
C ALA A 21 6.83 -13.65 8.23
N ILE A 22 7.07 -13.48 6.92
CA ILE A 22 6.66 -12.28 6.20
C ILE A 22 5.13 -12.15 6.19
N ALA A 23 4.44 -13.24 5.90
CA ALA A 23 2.98 -13.22 5.78
C ALA A 23 2.29 -12.93 7.11
N SER A 24 2.87 -13.36 8.24
CA SER A 24 2.22 -13.22 9.54
C SER A 24 2.31 -11.79 10.09
N ASP A 25 3.44 -11.11 9.94
CA ASP A 25 3.59 -9.77 10.50
C ASP A 25 4.31 -8.75 9.61
N GLY A 26 4.85 -9.20 8.48
CA GLY A 26 5.54 -8.32 7.54
C GLY A 26 6.87 -7.78 8.02
N SER A 27 7.41 -8.30 9.11
CA SER A 27 8.61 -7.74 9.75
C SER A 27 9.93 -8.28 9.20
N ALA A 28 9.89 -9.17 8.22
CA ALA A 28 11.08 -9.83 7.71
C ALA A 28 11.99 -8.91 6.89
N PHE A 29 11.60 -7.64 6.67
CA PHE A 29 12.48 -6.65 6.03
C PHE A 29 13.58 -6.15 6.98
N ARG A 30 13.66 -6.67 8.19
CA ARG A 30 14.77 -6.47 9.14
C ARG A 30 15.08 -5.01 9.46
N GLY A 31 14.06 -4.16 9.46
CA GLY A 31 14.23 -2.75 9.76
C GLY A 31 14.94 -1.92 8.68
N LEU A 32 15.21 -2.51 7.51
CA LEU A 32 15.83 -1.79 6.40
C LEU A 32 14.88 -0.75 5.79
N ILE A 33 13.59 -0.95 5.96
CA ILE A 33 12.54 -0.01 5.56
C ILE A 33 11.76 0.30 6.83
N ASP A 34 11.53 1.58 7.12
CA ASP A 34 10.78 1.95 8.32
C ASP A 34 9.30 1.57 8.19
N GLU A 35 8.60 1.57 9.33
CA GLU A 35 7.19 1.15 9.38
C GLU A 35 6.30 2.01 8.49
N ARG A 36 6.55 3.32 8.45
CA ARG A 36 5.78 4.24 7.62
C ARG A 36 5.96 3.93 6.15
N THR A 37 7.21 3.75 5.70
CA THR A 37 7.52 3.41 4.32
C THR A 37 6.92 2.07 3.94
N ALA A 38 7.06 1.06 4.81
CA ALA A 38 6.48 -0.26 4.56
C ALA A 38 4.95 -0.18 4.42
N ALA A 39 4.29 0.62 5.25
CA ALA A 39 2.85 0.80 5.17
C ALA A 39 2.42 1.48 3.88
N LEU A 40 3.19 2.48 3.41
CA LEU A 40 2.93 3.15 2.13
C LEU A 40 3.13 2.20 0.95
N VAL A 41 4.14 1.32 1.01
CA VAL A 41 4.35 0.28 0.01
C VAL A 41 3.13 -0.64 -0.07
N ARG A 42 2.55 -1.00 1.07
CA ARG A 42 1.34 -1.85 1.11
C ARG A 42 0.11 -1.13 0.54
N VAL A 43 -0.03 0.15 0.81
CA VAL A 43 -1.08 0.97 0.17
C VAL A 43 -0.91 0.94 -1.35
N ALA A 44 0.31 1.18 -1.83
CA ALA A 44 0.61 1.15 -3.27
C ALA A 44 0.29 -0.22 -3.88
N ALA A 45 0.65 -1.31 -3.21
CA ALA A 45 0.35 -2.66 -3.68
C ALA A 45 -1.17 -2.91 -3.74
N THR A 46 -1.91 -2.43 -2.74
CA THR A 46 -3.37 -2.53 -2.68
C THR A 46 -4.02 -1.84 -3.89
N ILE A 47 -3.49 -0.68 -4.27
CA ILE A 47 -3.93 0.05 -5.46
C ILE A 47 -3.61 -0.76 -6.71
N ALA A 48 -2.40 -1.28 -6.81
CA ALA A 48 -1.94 -1.99 -8.01
C ALA A 48 -2.79 -3.22 -8.32
N VAL A 49 -3.25 -3.94 -7.30
CA VAL A 49 -4.07 -5.15 -7.49
C VAL A 49 -5.56 -4.86 -7.50
N ASP A 50 -5.97 -3.61 -7.33
CA ASP A 50 -7.38 -3.20 -7.24
C ASP A 50 -8.13 -4.06 -6.22
N ALA A 51 -7.64 -4.06 -5.00
CA ALA A 51 -8.19 -4.86 -3.93
C ALA A 51 -9.61 -4.43 -3.54
N ALA A 52 -10.29 -5.26 -2.76
CA ALA A 52 -11.61 -4.94 -2.23
C ALA A 52 -11.55 -3.71 -1.31
N PRO A 53 -12.68 -2.95 -1.18
CA PRO A 53 -12.70 -1.75 -0.33
C PRO A 53 -12.22 -1.98 1.10
N HIS A 54 -12.53 -3.13 1.68
CA HIS A 54 -12.07 -3.48 3.03
C HIS A 54 -10.54 -3.50 3.13
N SER A 55 -9.86 -3.99 2.10
CA SER A 55 -8.40 -4.03 2.07
C SER A 55 -7.81 -2.63 2.00
N PHE A 56 -8.45 -1.71 1.27
CA PHE A 56 -8.04 -0.31 1.26
C PHE A 56 -8.17 0.32 2.64
N GLN A 57 -9.29 0.10 3.31
CA GLN A 57 -9.51 0.63 4.66
C GLN A 57 -8.43 0.14 5.62
N HIS A 58 -8.10 -1.15 5.56
CA HIS A 58 -7.09 -1.76 6.42
C HIS A 58 -5.70 -1.17 6.13
N ALA A 59 -5.29 -1.13 4.86
CA ALA A 59 -3.98 -0.63 4.48
C ALA A 59 -3.80 0.85 4.85
N VAL A 60 -4.83 1.68 4.61
CA VAL A 60 -4.79 3.10 4.94
C VAL A 60 -4.75 3.31 6.46
N ALA A 61 -5.54 2.55 7.21
CA ALA A 61 -5.53 2.64 8.68
C ALA A 61 -4.15 2.30 9.25
N LEU A 62 -3.49 1.26 8.73
CA LEU A 62 -2.14 0.90 9.16
C LEU A 62 -1.12 1.98 8.80
N ALA A 63 -1.27 2.60 7.63
CA ALA A 63 -0.36 3.67 7.20
C ALA A 63 -0.49 4.89 8.11
N LEU A 64 -1.71 5.31 8.43
CA LEU A 64 -1.95 6.42 9.36
C LEU A 64 -1.39 6.10 10.74
N ALA A 65 -1.60 4.88 11.23
CA ALA A 65 -1.08 4.44 12.53
C ALA A 65 0.45 4.43 12.56
N ALA A 66 1.10 4.17 11.40
CA ALA A 66 2.56 4.17 11.28
C ALA A 66 3.14 5.58 11.07
N GLY A 67 2.31 6.61 11.07
CA GLY A 67 2.75 8.00 10.96
C GLY A 67 2.70 8.60 9.57
N ALA A 68 2.15 7.89 8.58
CA ALA A 68 1.96 8.45 7.26
C ALA A 68 0.87 9.54 7.30
N THR A 69 1.05 10.58 6.51
CA THR A 69 0.02 11.62 6.37
C THR A 69 -0.96 11.27 5.28
N SER A 70 -2.13 11.90 5.29
CA SER A 70 -3.10 11.76 4.21
C SER A 70 -2.51 12.14 2.87
N ASP A 71 -1.70 13.21 2.83
CA ASP A 71 -1.03 13.65 1.62
C ASP A 71 -0.07 12.57 1.09
N GLU A 72 0.66 11.92 1.96
CA GLU A 72 1.57 10.84 1.56
C GLU A 72 0.82 9.63 1.01
N ILE A 73 -0.33 9.32 1.59
CA ILE A 73 -1.18 8.22 1.11
C ILE A 73 -1.73 8.54 -0.29
N VAL A 74 -2.20 9.77 -0.50
CA VAL A 74 -2.64 10.21 -1.82
C VAL A 74 -1.47 10.21 -2.83
N ALA A 75 -0.28 10.63 -2.38
CA ALA A 75 0.92 10.59 -3.22
C ALA A 75 1.27 9.16 -3.68
N SER A 76 0.90 8.14 -2.90
CA SER A 76 1.08 6.74 -3.32
C SER A 76 0.25 6.40 -4.57
N LEU A 77 -0.97 6.97 -4.69
CA LEU A 77 -1.76 6.84 -5.92
C LEU A 77 -1.03 7.44 -7.12
N GLU A 78 -0.43 8.59 -6.93
CA GLU A 78 0.30 9.27 -8.00
C GLU A 78 1.57 8.50 -8.38
N ALA A 79 2.28 8.00 -7.38
CA ALA A 79 3.55 7.28 -7.58
C ALA A 79 3.39 5.97 -8.36
N VAL A 80 2.26 5.27 -8.19
CA VAL A 80 2.04 4.00 -8.91
C VAL A 80 1.53 4.19 -10.33
N THR A 81 1.07 5.39 -10.68
CA THR A 81 0.45 5.66 -11.99
C THR A 81 1.29 5.21 -13.17
N PRO A 82 2.61 5.48 -13.22
CA PRO A 82 3.43 5.04 -14.35
C PRO A 82 3.49 3.52 -14.52
N VAL A 83 3.22 2.76 -13.45
CA VAL A 83 3.28 1.30 -13.47
C VAL A 83 1.91 0.70 -13.77
N THR A 84 0.86 1.21 -13.16
CA THR A 84 -0.49 0.63 -13.23
C THR A 84 -1.38 1.24 -14.31
N GLY A 85 -1.04 2.43 -14.77
CA GLY A 85 -1.88 3.18 -15.72
C GLY A 85 -2.95 4.03 -15.04
N ALA A 86 -3.38 5.08 -15.73
CA ALA A 86 -4.33 6.06 -15.19
C ALA A 86 -5.69 5.45 -14.85
N ALA A 87 -6.17 4.49 -15.62
CA ALA A 87 -7.49 3.88 -15.40
C ALA A 87 -7.57 3.22 -14.01
N ARG A 88 -6.50 2.54 -13.59
CA ARG A 88 -6.43 1.92 -12.27
C ARG A 88 -6.50 2.96 -11.17
N VAL A 89 -5.78 4.05 -11.34
CA VAL A 89 -5.74 5.12 -10.35
C VAL A 89 -7.10 5.81 -10.22
N VAL A 90 -7.77 6.04 -11.34
CA VAL A 90 -9.12 6.61 -11.35
C VAL A 90 -10.11 5.70 -10.60
N GLN A 91 -10.02 4.40 -10.81
CA GLN A 91 -10.87 3.42 -10.12
C GLN A 91 -10.60 3.38 -8.61
N CYS A 92 -9.35 3.51 -8.22
CA CYS A 92 -8.95 3.35 -6.81
C CYS A 92 -9.07 4.64 -6.01
N ALA A 93 -9.02 5.81 -6.64
CA ALA A 93 -9.06 7.08 -5.93
C ALA A 93 -10.26 7.23 -4.98
N PRO A 94 -11.50 6.90 -5.39
CA PRO A 94 -12.64 6.97 -4.47
C PRO A 94 -12.50 6.03 -3.27
N LYS A 95 -11.92 4.85 -3.47
CA LYS A 95 -11.72 3.86 -2.40
C LYS A 95 -10.71 4.35 -1.36
N VAL A 96 -9.61 4.95 -1.82
CA VAL A 96 -8.61 5.55 -0.93
C VAL A 96 -9.23 6.74 -0.19
N ALA A 97 -9.99 7.57 -0.89
CA ALA A 97 -10.65 8.73 -0.30
C ALA A 97 -11.60 8.31 0.82
N LEU A 98 -12.44 7.29 0.59
CA LEU A 98 -13.35 6.77 1.62
C LEU A 98 -12.58 6.26 2.84
N ALA A 99 -11.47 5.56 2.61
CA ALA A 99 -10.61 5.07 3.69
C ALA A 99 -10.01 6.22 4.51
N LEU A 100 -9.83 7.39 3.90
CA LEU A 100 -9.37 8.60 4.56
C LEU A 100 -10.53 9.43 5.15
N GLY A 101 -11.76 8.98 5.00
CA GLY A 101 -12.94 9.67 5.52
C GLY A 101 -13.53 10.73 4.59
N TYR A 102 -13.16 10.72 3.32
CA TYR A 102 -13.65 11.68 2.33
C TYR A 102 -14.44 10.99 1.22
N ASP A 103 -15.72 11.30 1.10
CA ASP A 103 -16.56 10.76 0.03
C ASP A 103 -16.46 11.67 -1.19
N VAL A 104 -15.57 11.29 -2.12
CA VAL A 104 -15.35 12.07 -3.35
C VAL A 104 -16.60 12.13 -4.19
N ASP A 105 -17.35 11.04 -4.33
CA ASP A 105 -18.54 10.99 -5.16
C ASP A 105 -19.61 11.94 -4.63
N ALA A 106 -19.84 11.94 -3.34
CA ALA A 106 -20.77 12.87 -2.70
C ALA A 106 -20.31 14.34 -2.85
N ALA A 107 -19.01 14.59 -2.70
CA ALA A 107 -18.43 15.91 -2.84
C ALA A 107 -18.62 16.45 -4.28
N LEU A 108 -18.43 15.59 -5.28
CA LEU A 108 -18.63 15.97 -6.68
C LEU A 108 -20.10 16.24 -6.98
N GLU A 109 -21.03 15.48 -6.40
CA GLU A 109 -22.46 15.74 -6.54
C GLU A 109 -22.87 17.07 -5.94
N ARG A 110 -22.29 17.45 -4.78
CA ARG A 110 -22.52 18.74 -4.14
C ARG A 110 -21.73 19.87 -4.79
N ARG A 111 -20.84 19.54 -5.71
CA ARG A 111 -19.91 20.49 -6.35
C ARG A 111 -19.06 21.23 -5.32
N ASP A 112 -18.64 20.54 -4.28
CA ASP A 112 -17.72 21.09 -3.29
C ASP A 112 -16.39 21.42 -3.98
N PRO A 113 -15.73 22.55 -3.60
CA PRO A 113 -14.44 22.91 -4.18
C PRO A 113 -13.32 21.93 -3.82
#